data_13c57ee2456fb1f5f89e8ca3886b4d30
#
_entry.id   13c57ee2456fb1f5f89e8ca3886b4d30
#
_cell.length_a   1.000
_cell.length_b   1.000
_cell.length_c   1.000
_cell.angle_alpha   90.00
_cell.angle_beta   90.00
_cell.angle_gamma   90.00
#
_symmetry.space_group_name_H-M   'P 1'
#
loop_
_entity.id
_entity.type
_entity.pdbx_description
1 polymer ?
#
loop_
_entity_poly.entity_id
_entity_poly.type
_entity_poly.pdbx_seq_one_letter_code
_entity_poly.pdbx_strand_id
1 'polypeptide(L)'
;MKIVLLGYMGSGKSTIGQKVAKKIGFDFIDLDVYIQNKYHTSINNIFNHRGEIYFRKIEADCVVEICENNEDFVLALGGGTPCYGNTMDYLLSNHIMTIFLKVSINSLFERLLIEKNNRPLISNIDDSDLKEFIAKHLFERSKFYDRANHIINTDLLTIDQFVKQLESWSKLK
;
A
#
# COMPACT_ATOMS: atom_id res chain seq x y z
N MET A 1 -4.96 5.23 -17.09
CA MET A 1 -5.65 5.34 -15.77
C MET A 1 -4.66 4.99 -14.66
N LYS A 2 -4.52 5.84 -13.63
CA LYS A 2 -3.56 5.65 -12.55
C LYS A 2 -4.30 5.13 -11.31
N ILE A 3 -3.93 3.95 -10.83
CA ILE A 3 -4.55 3.27 -9.68
C ILE A 3 -3.51 3.12 -8.57
N VAL A 4 -3.86 3.55 -7.37
CA VAL A 4 -2.98 3.46 -6.20
C VAL A 4 -3.65 2.63 -5.11
N LEU A 5 -3.00 1.53 -4.73
CA LEU A 5 -3.44 0.63 -3.68
C LEU A 5 -2.79 1.00 -2.35
N LEU A 6 -3.62 1.24 -1.36
CA LEU A 6 -3.18 1.51 0.01
C LEU A 6 -3.80 0.53 1.01
N GLY A 7 -3.22 0.43 2.18
CA GLY A 7 -3.65 -0.49 3.22
C GLY A 7 -2.50 -0.96 4.11
N TYR A 8 -2.85 -1.66 5.16
CA TYR A 8 -1.91 -2.14 6.16
C TYR A 8 -0.91 -3.17 5.59
N MET A 9 0.21 -3.38 6.26
CA MET A 9 1.09 -4.51 5.93
C MET A 9 0.30 -5.83 6.02
N GLY A 10 0.57 -6.78 5.14
CA GLY A 10 -0.21 -8.03 5.04
C GLY A 10 -1.58 -7.90 4.38
N SER A 11 -2.00 -6.70 3.93
CA SER A 11 -3.30 -6.54 3.22
C SER A 11 -3.30 -7.08 1.79
N GLY A 12 -2.14 -7.48 1.25
CA GLY A 12 -2.04 -8.11 -0.06
C GLY A 12 -1.87 -7.13 -1.23
N LYS A 13 -1.50 -5.86 -0.99
CA LYS A 13 -1.34 -4.84 -2.05
C LYS A 13 -0.49 -5.30 -3.23
N SER A 14 0.71 -5.82 -2.96
CA SER A 14 1.61 -6.28 -4.02
C SER A 14 1.03 -7.48 -4.76
N THR A 15 0.49 -8.48 -4.04
CA THR A 15 -0.07 -9.69 -4.64
C THR A 15 -1.33 -9.40 -5.45
N ILE A 16 -2.26 -8.62 -4.90
CA ILE A 16 -3.52 -8.26 -5.58
C ILE A 16 -3.21 -7.31 -6.73
N GLY A 17 -2.38 -6.28 -6.48
CA GLY A 17 -2.01 -5.27 -7.46
C GLY A 17 -1.38 -5.88 -8.71
N GLN A 18 -0.44 -6.81 -8.55
CA GLN A 18 0.19 -7.51 -9.67
C GLN A 18 -0.81 -8.32 -10.50
N LYS A 19 -1.73 -9.05 -9.82
CA LYS A 19 -2.76 -9.85 -10.51
C LYS A 19 -3.78 -8.96 -11.24
N VAL A 20 -4.20 -7.87 -10.60
CA VAL A 20 -5.13 -6.90 -11.19
C VAL A 20 -4.49 -6.21 -12.38
N ALA A 21 -3.28 -5.65 -12.23
CA ALA A 21 -2.55 -4.99 -13.30
C ALA A 21 -2.40 -5.89 -14.53
N LYS A 22 -1.95 -7.14 -14.34
CA LYS A 22 -1.88 -8.14 -15.41
C LYS A 22 -3.20 -8.36 -16.12
N LYS A 23 -4.31 -8.39 -15.37
CA LYS A 23 -5.64 -8.66 -15.93
C LYS A 23 -6.20 -7.50 -16.74
N ILE A 24 -5.89 -6.27 -16.35
CA ILE A 24 -6.36 -5.06 -17.06
C ILE A 24 -5.35 -4.52 -18.08
N GLY A 25 -4.18 -5.15 -18.21
CA GLY A 25 -3.14 -4.75 -19.18
C GLY A 25 -2.34 -3.52 -18.76
N PHE A 26 -2.20 -3.26 -17.46
CA PHE A 26 -1.44 -2.13 -16.90
C PHE A 26 -0.12 -2.59 -16.31
N ASP A 27 0.84 -1.66 -16.19
CA ASP A 27 2.07 -1.92 -15.46
C ASP A 27 1.80 -1.99 -13.95
N PHE A 28 2.52 -2.90 -13.27
CA PHE A 28 2.50 -3.00 -11.83
C PHE A 28 3.79 -2.42 -11.24
N ILE A 29 3.64 -1.51 -10.29
CA ILE A 29 4.74 -0.88 -9.56
C ILE A 29 4.54 -1.12 -8.06
N ASP A 30 5.57 -1.69 -7.40
CA ASP A 30 5.67 -1.73 -5.95
C ASP A 30 6.59 -0.61 -5.50
N LEU A 31 6.10 0.30 -4.64
CA LEU A 31 6.84 1.49 -4.24
C LEU A 31 8.15 1.15 -3.53
N ASP A 32 8.14 0.14 -2.66
CA ASP A 32 9.33 -0.27 -1.91
C ASP A 32 10.40 -0.81 -2.86
N VAL A 33 10.00 -1.60 -3.86
CA VAL A 33 10.91 -2.10 -4.91
C VAL A 33 11.42 -0.95 -5.78
N TYR A 34 10.54 -0.02 -6.16
CA TYR A 34 10.93 1.16 -6.93
C TYR A 34 12.00 1.99 -6.23
N ILE A 35 11.81 2.29 -4.95
CA ILE A 35 12.77 3.03 -4.13
C ILE A 35 14.11 2.29 -4.04
N GLN A 36 14.08 0.98 -3.75
CA GLN A 36 15.31 0.19 -3.66
C GLN A 36 16.11 0.18 -4.97
N ASN A 37 15.43 0.07 -6.10
CA ASN A 37 16.07 0.12 -7.42
C ASN A 37 16.64 1.50 -7.71
N LYS A 38 15.91 2.56 -7.43
CA LYS A 38 16.32 3.94 -7.69
C LYS A 38 17.53 4.36 -6.85
N TYR A 39 17.55 3.96 -5.58
CA TYR A 39 18.62 4.34 -4.65
C TYR A 39 19.72 3.28 -4.50
N HIS A 40 19.61 2.15 -5.21
CA HIS A 40 20.56 1.03 -5.19
C HIS A 40 20.88 0.53 -3.77
N THR A 41 19.87 0.54 -2.89
CA THR A 41 20.02 0.10 -1.49
C THR A 41 18.69 -0.38 -0.91
N SER A 42 18.74 -1.19 0.14
CA SER A 42 17.53 -1.67 0.80
C SER A 42 16.83 -0.58 1.63
N ILE A 43 15.51 -0.70 1.81
CA ILE A 43 14.74 0.18 2.69
C ILE A 43 15.34 0.21 4.10
N ASN A 44 15.73 -0.95 4.65
CA ASN A 44 16.36 -1.03 5.97
C ASN A 44 17.67 -0.23 6.05
N ASN A 45 18.49 -0.27 5.01
CA ASN A 45 19.72 0.51 4.97
C ASN A 45 19.43 2.01 4.93
N ILE A 46 18.40 2.45 4.20
CA ILE A 46 17.98 3.85 4.18
C ILE A 46 17.57 4.29 5.59
N PHE A 47 16.73 3.51 6.28
CA PHE A 47 16.33 3.81 7.65
C PHE A 47 17.51 3.88 8.61
N ASN A 48 18.43 2.92 8.55
CA ASN A 48 19.57 2.84 9.46
C ASN A 48 20.59 3.98 9.26
N HIS A 49 20.81 4.42 8.02
CA HIS A 49 21.84 5.43 7.71
C HIS A 49 21.30 6.84 7.61
N ARG A 50 20.04 7.03 7.23
CA ARG A 50 19.45 8.34 6.96
C ARG A 50 18.24 8.67 7.85
N GLY A 51 17.69 7.67 8.54
CA GLY A 51 16.55 7.83 9.44
C GLY A 51 15.19 7.90 8.73
N GLU A 52 14.14 7.87 9.54
CA GLU A 52 12.76 7.83 9.06
C GLU A 52 12.37 9.10 8.29
N ILE A 53 12.74 10.28 8.76
CA ILE A 53 12.35 11.56 8.12
C ILE A 53 12.85 11.60 6.67
N TYR A 54 14.09 11.20 6.43
CA TYR A 54 14.65 11.13 5.09
C TYR A 54 13.90 10.10 4.22
N PHE A 55 13.64 8.91 4.77
CA PHE A 55 12.88 7.89 4.05
C PHE A 55 11.49 8.39 3.64
N ARG A 56 10.74 9.02 4.55
CA ARG A 56 9.41 9.55 4.25
C ARG A 56 9.42 10.63 3.17
N LYS A 57 10.49 11.44 3.14
CA LYS A 57 10.66 12.41 2.06
C LYS A 57 10.84 11.73 0.71
N ILE A 58 11.82 10.82 0.58
CA ILE A 58 12.06 10.15 -0.71
C ILE A 58 10.91 9.26 -1.13
N GLU A 59 10.19 8.67 -0.18
CA GLU A 59 8.98 7.90 -0.43
C GLU A 59 7.89 8.77 -1.09
N ALA A 60 7.63 9.95 -0.55
CA ALA A 60 6.69 10.91 -1.14
C ALA A 60 7.16 11.43 -2.52
N ASP A 61 8.45 11.76 -2.67
CA ASP A 61 9.03 12.21 -3.93
C ASP A 61 8.89 11.12 -5.03
N CYS A 62 9.11 9.85 -4.67
CA CYS A 62 8.92 8.72 -5.59
C CYS A 62 7.45 8.51 -5.99
N VAL A 63 6.50 8.72 -5.09
CA VAL A 63 5.07 8.66 -5.42
C VAL A 63 4.72 9.72 -6.46
N VAL A 64 5.18 10.96 -6.27
CA VAL A 64 4.96 12.06 -7.22
C VAL A 64 5.56 11.70 -8.59
N GLU A 65 6.82 11.30 -8.63
CA GLU A 65 7.53 10.93 -9.85
C GLU A 65 6.82 9.81 -10.64
N ILE A 66 6.37 8.74 -9.95
CA ILE A 66 5.61 7.65 -10.59
C ILE A 66 4.29 8.19 -11.14
N CYS A 67 3.60 9.02 -10.36
CA CYS A 67 2.31 9.56 -10.77
C CYS A 67 2.38 10.59 -11.90
N GLU A 68 3.51 11.23 -12.13
CA GLU A 68 3.72 12.15 -13.25
C GLU A 68 3.92 11.42 -14.58
N ASN A 69 4.29 10.13 -14.57
CA ASN A 69 4.30 9.31 -15.77
C ASN A 69 2.91 9.27 -16.41
N ASN A 70 2.87 9.40 -17.74
CA ASN A 70 1.62 9.41 -18.50
C ASN A 70 1.05 8.02 -18.78
N GLU A 71 1.69 6.97 -18.36
CA GLU A 71 1.29 5.59 -18.60
C GLU A 71 0.26 5.09 -17.59
N ASP A 72 -0.50 4.08 -17.97
CA ASP A 72 -1.47 3.41 -17.13
C ASP A 72 -0.76 2.44 -16.19
N PHE A 73 -1.01 2.54 -14.87
CA PHE A 73 -0.36 1.67 -13.88
C PHE A 73 -1.23 1.35 -12.68
N VAL A 74 -0.82 0.31 -11.95
CA VAL A 74 -1.26 -0.02 -10.60
C VAL A 74 -0.06 0.10 -9.66
N LEU A 75 -0.09 1.06 -8.74
CA LEU A 75 0.95 1.31 -7.74
C LEU A 75 0.53 0.75 -6.37
N ALA A 76 1.34 -0.12 -5.78
CA ALA A 76 1.20 -0.55 -4.40
C ALA A 76 2.05 0.34 -3.48
N LEU A 77 1.43 1.05 -2.56
CA LEU A 77 2.13 1.89 -1.57
C LEU A 77 2.68 1.06 -0.41
N GLY A 78 3.74 1.55 0.23
CA GLY A 78 4.12 1.11 1.57
C GLY A 78 2.98 1.33 2.58
N GLY A 79 2.88 0.47 3.61
CA GLY A 79 1.78 0.59 4.59
C GLY A 79 1.78 1.91 5.37
N GLY A 80 2.92 2.58 5.50
CA GLY A 80 3.05 3.88 6.16
C GLY A 80 2.86 5.07 5.22
N THR A 81 3.09 4.92 3.92
CA THR A 81 3.13 6.01 2.94
C THR A 81 1.93 6.97 3.02
N PRO A 82 0.67 6.49 3.14
CA PRO A 82 -0.49 7.38 3.26
C PRO A 82 -0.57 8.18 4.56
N CYS A 83 0.22 7.77 5.57
CA CYS A 83 0.13 8.34 6.93
C CYS A 83 1.10 9.49 7.17
N TYR A 84 2.00 9.76 6.22
CA TYR A 84 3.05 10.77 6.37
C TYR A 84 2.99 11.81 5.25
N GLY A 85 3.39 13.04 5.60
CA GLY A 85 3.46 14.16 4.67
C GLY A 85 2.12 14.45 4.00
N ASN A 86 2.18 14.91 2.75
CA ASN A 86 1.03 15.32 1.96
C ASN A 86 0.67 14.29 0.86
N THR A 87 1.14 13.04 0.98
CA THR A 87 0.96 12.03 -0.07
C THR A 87 -0.51 11.81 -0.42
N MET A 88 -1.39 11.67 0.58
CA MET A 88 -2.83 11.51 0.30
C MET A 88 -3.45 12.75 -0.32
N ASP A 89 -3.06 13.95 0.12
CA ASP A 89 -3.54 15.21 -0.47
C ASP A 89 -3.13 15.32 -1.94
N TYR A 90 -1.87 14.98 -2.24
CA TYR A 90 -1.36 14.94 -3.61
C TYR A 90 -2.17 13.97 -4.49
N LEU A 91 -2.36 12.73 -4.05
CA LEU A 91 -3.09 11.73 -4.82
C LEU A 91 -4.53 12.14 -5.11
N LEU A 92 -5.24 12.66 -4.11
CA LEU A 92 -6.63 13.07 -4.24
C LEU A 92 -6.79 14.33 -5.10
N SER A 93 -5.90 15.32 -4.94
CA SER A 93 -5.93 16.57 -5.72
C SER A 93 -5.62 16.35 -7.20
N ASN A 94 -4.86 15.32 -7.53
CA ASN A 94 -4.53 14.96 -8.91
C ASN A 94 -5.49 13.92 -9.50
N HIS A 95 -6.64 13.69 -8.84
CA HIS A 95 -7.69 12.77 -9.31
C HIS A 95 -7.18 11.34 -9.60
N ILE A 96 -6.16 10.89 -8.86
CA ILE A 96 -5.62 9.54 -8.96
C ILE A 96 -6.55 8.61 -8.20
N MET A 97 -6.94 7.50 -8.82
CA MET A 97 -7.85 6.53 -8.20
C MET A 97 -7.14 5.82 -7.04
N THR A 98 -7.50 6.15 -5.82
CA THR A 98 -6.96 5.53 -4.60
C THR A 98 -7.93 4.47 -4.07
N ILE A 99 -7.41 3.26 -3.76
CA ILE A 99 -8.21 2.13 -3.31
C ILE A 99 -7.61 1.58 -2.01
N PHE A 100 -8.37 1.64 -0.93
CA PHE A 100 -8.00 1.02 0.33
C PHE A 100 -8.37 -0.46 0.34
N LEU A 101 -7.36 -1.32 0.45
CA LEU A 101 -7.54 -2.76 0.65
C LEU A 101 -7.74 -3.03 2.14
N LYS A 102 -9.00 -3.08 2.56
CA LYS A 102 -9.41 -3.33 3.94
C LYS A 102 -9.41 -4.83 4.20
N VAL A 103 -8.75 -5.24 5.28
CA VAL A 103 -8.62 -6.63 5.74
C VAL A 103 -8.97 -6.67 7.21
N SER A 104 -9.63 -7.73 7.66
CA SER A 104 -9.93 -7.92 9.08
C SER A 104 -8.65 -8.10 9.91
N ILE A 105 -8.71 -7.70 11.19
CA ILE A 105 -7.57 -7.87 12.12
C ILE A 105 -7.21 -9.35 12.25
N ASN A 106 -8.18 -10.27 12.22
CA ASN A 106 -7.93 -11.70 12.28
C ASN A 106 -7.12 -12.18 11.06
N SER A 107 -7.56 -11.83 9.84
CA SER A 107 -6.84 -12.20 8.62
C SER A 107 -5.44 -11.57 8.55
N LEU A 108 -5.29 -10.33 9.02
CA LEU A 108 -3.98 -9.68 9.13
C LEU A 108 -3.07 -10.42 10.12
N PHE A 109 -3.59 -10.77 11.27
CA PHE A 109 -2.85 -11.53 12.29
C PHE A 109 -2.34 -12.85 11.75
N GLU A 110 -3.23 -13.66 11.14
CA GLU A 110 -2.85 -14.97 10.56
C GLU A 110 -1.75 -14.83 9.49
N ARG A 111 -1.88 -13.87 8.58
CA ARG A 111 -0.89 -13.62 7.53
C ARG A 111 0.45 -13.13 8.10
N LEU A 112 0.39 -12.19 9.03
CA LEU A 112 1.59 -11.57 9.59
C LEU A 112 2.34 -12.50 10.56
N LEU A 113 1.64 -13.42 11.22
CA LEU A 113 2.27 -14.43 12.05
C LEU A 113 3.21 -15.33 11.23
N ILE A 114 2.79 -15.71 10.02
CA ILE A 114 3.61 -16.52 9.09
C ILE A 114 4.81 -15.72 8.55
N GLU A 115 4.62 -14.42 8.27
CA GLU A 115 5.63 -13.57 7.66
C GLU A 115 6.50 -12.80 8.67
N LYS A 116 6.30 -13.01 9.98
CA LYS A 116 6.83 -12.21 11.07
C LYS A 116 8.34 -11.99 10.99
N ASN A 117 9.09 -13.06 10.74
CA ASN A 117 10.55 -13.01 10.66
C ASN A 117 11.10 -12.16 9.53
N ASN A 118 10.30 -11.94 8.48
CA ASN A 118 10.68 -11.12 7.32
C ASN A 118 10.25 -9.65 7.47
N ARG A 119 9.65 -9.27 8.61
CA ARG A 119 9.09 -7.93 8.84
C ARG A 119 9.71 -7.28 10.07
N PRO A 120 10.71 -6.40 9.92
CA PRO A 120 11.42 -5.77 11.03
C PRO A 120 10.50 -5.13 12.08
N LEU A 121 9.38 -4.52 11.65
CA LEU A 121 8.46 -3.83 12.54
C LEU A 121 7.76 -4.74 13.57
N ILE A 122 7.60 -6.02 13.25
CA ILE A 122 6.89 -6.98 14.09
C ILE A 122 7.73 -8.19 14.51
N SER A 123 8.96 -8.30 14.02
CA SER A 123 9.84 -9.46 14.28
C SER A 123 10.10 -9.72 15.76
N ASN A 124 10.17 -8.65 16.56
CA ASN A 124 10.49 -8.71 18.00
C ASN A 124 9.22 -8.64 18.90
N ILE A 125 8.00 -8.67 18.33
CA ILE A 125 6.76 -8.65 19.10
C ILE A 125 6.39 -10.09 19.45
N ASP A 126 6.01 -10.38 20.69
CA ASP A 126 5.52 -11.70 21.06
C ASP A 126 4.23 -12.05 20.31
N ASP A 127 4.04 -13.35 20.01
CA ASP A 127 2.89 -13.79 19.23
C ASP A 127 1.56 -13.48 19.94
N SER A 128 1.55 -13.53 21.28
CA SER A 128 0.42 -13.14 22.13
C SER A 128 0.02 -11.67 21.94
N ASP A 129 0.98 -10.80 21.70
CA ASP A 129 0.80 -9.34 21.67
C ASP A 129 0.60 -8.82 20.24
N LEU A 130 0.96 -9.65 19.23
CA LEU A 130 0.93 -9.27 17.82
C LEU A 130 -0.46 -8.79 17.38
N LYS A 131 -1.52 -9.46 17.82
CA LYS A 131 -2.90 -9.09 17.43
C LYS A 131 -3.32 -7.74 17.99
N GLU A 132 -2.97 -7.45 19.25
CA GLU A 132 -3.23 -6.16 19.87
C GLU A 132 -2.42 -5.04 19.20
N PHE A 133 -1.13 -5.31 18.91
CA PHE A 133 -0.28 -4.39 18.17
C PHE A 133 -0.88 -4.06 16.79
N ILE A 134 -1.34 -5.06 16.03
CA ILE A 134 -1.99 -4.85 14.73
C ILE A 134 -3.23 -3.98 14.89
N ALA A 135 -4.09 -4.27 15.87
CA ALA A 135 -5.32 -3.53 16.12
C ALA A 135 -5.05 -2.05 16.43
N LYS A 136 -4.14 -1.78 17.35
CA LYS A 136 -3.74 -0.42 17.74
C LYS A 136 -3.14 0.34 16.56
N HIS A 137 -2.17 -0.27 15.88
CA HIS A 137 -1.45 0.36 14.77
C HIS A 137 -2.36 0.59 13.55
N LEU A 138 -3.31 -0.31 13.29
CA LEU A 138 -4.33 -0.13 12.25
C LEU A 138 -5.30 1.00 12.62
N PHE A 139 -5.73 1.09 13.87
CA PHE A 139 -6.59 2.16 14.35
C PHE A 139 -5.97 3.55 14.14
N GLU A 140 -4.68 3.71 14.48
CA GLU A 140 -3.94 4.97 14.28
C GLU A 140 -3.86 5.38 12.81
N ARG A 141 -3.84 4.40 11.89
CA ARG A 141 -3.69 4.60 10.44
C ARG A 141 -5.01 4.67 9.67
N SER A 142 -6.09 4.13 10.24
CA SER A 142 -7.39 4.05 9.55
C SER A 142 -7.89 5.40 9.05
N LYS A 143 -7.71 6.48 9.81
CA LYS A 143 -8.08 7.84 9.42
C LYS A 143 -7.43 8.33 8.12
N PHE A 144 -6.26 7.78 7.76
CA PHE A 144 -5.58 8.09 6.52
C PHE A 144 -6.07 7.18 5.38
N TYR A 145 -6.24 5.89 5.66
CA TYR A 145 -6.72 4.92 4.67
C TYR A 145 -8.16 5.18 4.25
N ASP A 146 -9.03 5.60 5.20
CA ASP A 146 -10.44 5.89 4.95
C ASP A 146 -10.66 7.12 4.04
N ARG A 147 -9.60 7.89 3.75
CA ARG A 147 -9.63 8.99 2.77
C ARG A 147 -9.59 8.52 1.32
N ALA A 148 -9.34 7.24 1.07
CA ALA A 148 -9.29 6.69 -0.29
C ALA A 148 -10.62 6.89 -1.03
N ASN A 149 -10.57 7.07 -2.36
CA ASN A 149 -11.76 7.19 -3.19
C ASN A 149 -12.66 5.95 -3.09
N HIS A 150 -12.05 4.77 -2.95
CA HIS A 150 -12.75 3.51 -2.84
C HIS A 150 -12.17 2.63 -1.73
N ILE A 151 -13.04 1.87 -1.08
CA ILE A 151 -12.66 0.90 -0.04
C ILE A 151 -13.16 -0.47 -0.47
N ILE A 152 -12.27 -1.46 -0.50
CA ILE A 152 -12.60 -2.83 -0.80
C ILE A 152 -12.23 -3.72 0.39
N ASN A 153 -13.18 -4.52 0.87
CA ASN A 153 -12.88 -5.62 1.78
C ASN A 153 -12.34 -6.79 0.95
N THR A 154 -11.09 -7.19 1.23
CA THR A 154 -10.38 -8.20 0.44
C THR A 154 -10.34 -9.58 1.09
N ASP A 155 -10.99 -9.79 2.24
CA ASP A 155 -10.97 -11.09 2.92
C ASP A 155 -11.56 -12.22 2.07
N LEU A 156 -12.59 -11.92 1.29
CA LEU A 156 -13.31 -12.90 0.46
C LEU A 156 -13.38 -12.49 -1.03
N LEU A 157 -12.67 -11.45 -1.43
CA LEU A 157 -12.78 -10.90 -2.78
C LEU A 157 -11.90 -11.65 -3.78
N THR A 158 -12.48 -12.06 -4.89
CA THR A 158 -11.72 -12.61 -6.03
C THR A 158 -11.17 -11.48 -6.91
N ILE A 159 -10.10 -11.77 -7.69
CA ILE A 159 -9.55 -10.80 -8.65
C ILE A 159 -10.59 -10.38 -9.69
N ASP A 160 -11.46 -11.29 -10.12
CA ASP A 160 -12.51 -10.97 -11.09
C ASP A 160 -13.54 -10.00 -10.54
N GLN A 161 -13.91 -10.17 -9.29
CA GLN A 161 -14.79 -9.22 -8.60
C GLN A 161 -14.13 -7.86 -8.43
N PHE A 162 -12.82 -7.84 -8.10
CA PHE A 162 -12.06 -6.59 -8.01
C PHE A 162 -12.07 -5.84 -9.35
N VAL A 163 -11.75 -6.53 -10.45
CA VAL A 163 -11.74 -5.91 -11.79
C VAL A 163 -13.12 -5.40 -12.19
N LYS A 164 -14.20 -6.15 -11.92
CA LYS A 164 -15.56 -5.65 -12.15
C LYS A 164 -15.89 -4.37 -11.37
N GLN A 165 -15.42 -4.25 -10.14
CA GLN A 165 -15.57 -3.01 -9.37
C GLN A 165 -14.77 -1.86 -9.98
N LEU A 166 -13.52 -2.08 -10.40
CA LEU A 166 -12.72 -1.08 -11.11
C LEU A 166 -13.43 -0.55 -12.36
N GLU A 167 -13.98 -1.45 -13.18
CA GLU A 167 -14.73 -1.09 -14.38
C GLU A 167 -15.96 -0.24 -14.05
N SER A 168 -16.66 -0.55 -12.96
CA SER A 168 -17.80 0.24 -12.52
C SER A 168 -17.41 1.65 -12.09
N TRP A 169 -16.29 1.80 -11.38
CA TRP A 169 -15.79 3.09 -10.92
C TRP A 169 -15.22 3.95 -12.05
N SER A 170 -14.61 3.33 -13.06
CA SER A 170 -14.07 4.04 -14.23
C SER A 170 -15.15 4.59 -15.15
N LYS A 171 -16.34 3.99 -15.16
CA LYS A 171 -17.50 4.46 -15.96
C LYS A 171 -18.25 5.64 -15.32
N LEU A 172 -17.99 5.94 -14.06
CA LEU A 172 -18.63 7.02 -13.31
C LEU A 172 -17.87 8.36 -13.45
N LYS A 173 -16.84 8.42 -14.26
CA LYS A 173 -16.14 9.61 -14.68
C LYS A 173 -16.56 10.01 -16.09
#